data_990d59aabca81a020c5b7a3ddee5936c
#
_entry.id   990d59aabca81a020c5b7a3ddee5936c
#
_cell.length_a   1.000
_cell.length_b   1.000
_cell.length_c   1.000
_cell.angle_alpha   90.00
_cell.angle_beta   90.00
_cell.angle_gamma   90.00
#
_symmetry.space_group_name_H-M   'P 1'
#
loop_
_entity.id
_entity.type
_entity.pdbx_description
1 polymer ?
#
loop_
_entity_poly.entity_id
_entity_poly.type
_entity_poly.pdbx_seq_one_letter_code
_entity_poly.pdbx_strand_id
1 'polypeptide(L)'
;YLADLERHLAEADQLAAFKEKFEDAYGDAWEDSRQDFDFIQDTVVEVLVEMGFMSEPAARNWCEKATEPYQISIEDFAKRVKAYLDKKGSNHHVVFLVDEIGQYIGDDSKLMLNLQTVTEELGKECQGKAWVIVTSQQDIDSITKVKGNDFSKIQGRFDTRLSLSSANVDAVIKKRILEKTDTAAQSLRLIYDQKGTIIKNLIVFNDGVEKK
;
A
#
# COMPACT_ATOMS: atom_id res chain seq x y z
N TYR A 1 -3.97 11.83 12.43
CA TYR A 1 -4.25 13.22 12.87
C TYR A 1 -3.19 14.20 12.38
N LEU A 2 -1.87 13.97 12.56
CA LEU A 2 -0.83 14.93 12.14
C LEU A 2 -0.88 15.26 10.65
N ALA A 3 -0.95 14.24 9.80
CA ALA A 3 -1.12 14.45 8.35
C ALA A 3 -2.41 15.20 7.99
N ASP A 4 -3.42 15.12 8.84
CA ASP A 4 -4.68 15.84 8.69
C ASP A 4 -4.53 17.32 9.05
N LEU A 5 -3.75 17.62 10.11
CA LEU A 5 -3.38 18.99 10.46
C LEU A 5 -2.56 19.64 9.33
N GLU A 6 -1.49 18.97 8.88
CA GLU A 6 -0.66 19.46 7.78
C GLU A 6 -1.48 19.73 6.52
N ARG A 7 -2.46 18.86 6.22
CA ARG A 7 -3.37 19.04 5.09
C ARG A 7 -4.23 20.29 5.26
N HIS A 8 -4.84 20.49 6.42
CA HIS A 8 -5.67 21.68 6.69
C HIS A 8 -4.85 22.96 6.66
N LEU A 9 -3.65 22.96 7.24
CA LEU A 9 -2.73 24.09 7.19
C LEU A 9 -2.30 24.39 5.74
N ALA A 10 -2.04 23.36 4.93
CA ALA A 10 -1.71 23.52 3.52
C ALA A 10 -2.89 24.04 2.69
N GLU A 11 -4.11 23.62 3.00
CA GLU A 11 -5.34 24.13 2.36
C GLU A 11 -5.61 25.60 2.69
N ALA A 12 -5.17 26.04 3.87
CA ALA A 12 -5.23 27.43 4.30
C ALA A 12 -4.02 28.28 3.88
N ASP A 13 -3.06 27.68 3.15
CA ASP A 13 -1.76 28.29 2.79
C ASP A 13 -0.92 28.75 4.03
N GLN A 14 -1.08 28.04 5.14
CA GLN A 14 -0.44 28.36 6.42
C GLN A 14 0.59 27.32 6.87
N LEU A 15 0.80 26.25 6.12
CA LEU A 15 1.70 25.16 6.53
C LEU A 15 3.17 25.64 6.66
N ALA A 16 3.64 26.47 5.73
CA ALA A 16 5.01 26.99 5.77
C ALA A 16 5.22 27.89 6.99
N ALA A 17 4.28 28.80 7.26
CA ALA A 17 4.32 29.69 8.42
C ALA A 17 4.22 28.90 9.75
N PHE A 18 3.43 27.83 9.78
CA PHE A 18 3.37 26.95 10.95
C PHE A 18 4.72 26.30 11.24
N LYS A 19 5.40 25.75 10.22
CA LYS A 19 6.69 25.09 10.39
C LYS A 19 7.77 26.06 10.88
N GLU A 20 7.84 27.25 10.30
CA GLU A 20 8.77 28.31 10.72
C GLU A 20 8.56 28.70 12.18
N LYS A 21 7.30 29.01 12.56
CA LYS A 21 6.98 29.36 13.95
C LYS A 21 7.20 28.23 14.94
N PHE A 22 6.93 27.00 14.53
CA PHE A 22 7.20 25.84 15.36
C PHE A 22 8.69 25.66 15.62
N GLU A 23 9.53 25.80 14.60
CA GLU A 23 10.98 25.74 14.72
C GLU A 23 11.50 26.87 15.61
N ASP A 24 10.98 28.09 15.47
CA ASP A 24 11.34 29.22 16.33
C ASP A 24 10.96 28.99 17.80
N ALA A 25 9.81 28.37 18.06
CA ALA A 25 9.31 28.13 19.43
C ALA A 25 9.93 26.89 20.09
N TYR A 26 10.17 25.83 19.34
CA TYR A 26 10.65 24.55 19.87
C TYR A 26 12.17 24.38 19.75
N GLY A 27 12.79 24.97 18.72
CA GLY A 27 14.23 24.91 18.48
C GLY A 27 14.67 23.87 17.46
N ASP A 28 13.78 22.93 17.07
CA ASP A 28 14.03 21.92 16.05
C ASP A 28 12.92 21.93 14.98
N ALA A 29 13.26 21.48 13.78
CA ALA A 29 12.32 21.45 12.66
C ALA A 29 11.11 20.55 12.95
N TRP A 30 9.94 20.96 12.44
CA TRP A 30 8.70 20.17 12.58
C TRP A 30 8.83 18.72 12.08
N GLU A 31 9.49 18.52 10.93
CA GLU A 31 9.70 17.23 10.31
C GLU A 31 10.44 16.23 11.21
N ASP A 32 11.38 16.74 12.00
CA ASP A 32 12.22 15.92 12.88
C ASP A 32 11.51 15.66 14.23
N SER A 33 10.70 16.63 14.67
CA SER A 33 10.05 16.61 16.00
C SER A 33 8.67 15.94 16.01
N ARG A 34 7.96 15.91 14.88
CA ARG A 34 6.58 15.41 14.83
C ARG A 34 6.40 13.94 15.22
N GLN A 35 7.47 13.13 15.20
CA GLN A 35 7.42 11.74 15.65
C GLN A 35 7.25 11.63 17.16
N ASP A 36 7.70 12.63 17.90
CA ASP A 36 7.60 12.70 19.34
C ASP A 36 6.46 13.63 19.78
N PHE A 37 5.33 13.55 19.05
CA PHE A 37 4.17 14.45 19.20
C PHE A 37 3.67 14.59 20.64
N ASP A 38 3.73 13.52 21.43
CA ASP A 38 3.29 13.53 22.84
C ASP A 38 4.07 14.55 23.70
N PHE A 39 5.30 14.87 23.33
CA PHE A 39 6.16 15.80 24.06
C PHE A 39 6.10 17.24 23.55
N ILE A 40 5.57 17.46 22.34
CA ILE A 40 5.56 18.78 21.69
C ILE A 40 4.15 19.41 21.62
N GLN A 41 3.14 18.79 22.23
CA GLN A 41 1.75 19.23 22.13
C GLN A 41 1.55 20.68 22.58
N ASP A 42 2.18 21.08 23.68
CA ASP A 42 2.02 22.45 24.19
C ASP A 42 2.58 23.49 23.20
N THR A 43 3.73 23.22 22.57
CA THR A 43 4.27 24.07 21.52
C THR A 43 3.37 24.13 20.29
N VAL A 44 2.80 22.97 19.88
CA VAL A 44 1.84 22.93 18.76
C VAL A 44 0.61 23.77 19.07
N VAL A 45 0.05 23.67 20.28
CA VAL A 45 -1.07 24.50 20.73
C VAL A 45 -0.71 25.99 20.65
N GLU A 46 0.42 26.37 21.24
CA GLU A 46 0.90 27.77 21.25
C GLU A 46 0.97 28.35 19.84
N VAL A 47 1.63 27.63 18.92
CA VAL A 47 1.82 28.07 17.54
C VAL A 47 0.49 28.18 16.79
N LEU A 48 -0.41 27.21 16.94
CA LEU A 48 -1.72 27.25 16.28
C LEU A 48 -2.59 28.40 16.76
N VAL A 49 -2.48 28.74 18.04
CA VAL A 49 -3.20 29.88 18.64
C VAL A 49 -2.57 31.21 18.20
N GLU A 50 -1.25 31.34 18.24
CA GLU A 50 -0.54 32.55 17.80
C GLU A 50 -0.82 32.87 16.33
N MET A 51 -0.89 31.83 15.47
CA MET A 51 -1.25 31.98 14.07
C MET A 51 -2.74 32.36 13.85
N GLY A 52 -3.56 32.28 14.87
CA GLY A 52 -5.00 32.47 14.75
C GLY A 52 -5.70 31.33 13.97
N PHE A 53 -5.05 30.18 13.81
CA PHE A 53 -5.61 29.04 13.10
C PHE A 53 -6.65 28.30 13.92
N MET A 54 -6.44 28.20 15.23
CA MET A 54 -7.39 27.63 16.20
C MET A 54 -7.45 28.48 17.46
N SER A 55 -8.59 28.41 18.17
CA SER A 55 -8.64 28.91 19.56
C SER A 55 -7.91 27.92 20.49
N GLU A 56 -7.39 28.39 21.61
CA GLU A 56 -6.67 27.54 22.56
C GLU A 56 -7.46 26.30 22.99
N PRO A 57 -8.74 26.37 23.36
CA PRO A 57 -9.53 25.17 23.70
C PRO A 57 -9.65 24.20 22.53
N ALA A 58 -9.76 24.70 21.31
CA ALA A 58 -9.86 23.86 20.11
C ALA A 58 -8.52 23.15 19.82
N ALA A 59 -7.41 23.87 19.90
CA ALA A 59 -6.06 23.32 19.70
C ALA A 59 -5.74 22.26 20.75
N ARG A 60 -6.03 22.49 22.04
CA ARG A 60 -5.84 21.49 23.10
C ARG A 60 -6.67 20.24 22.86
N ASN A 61 -7.97 20.38 22.58
CA ASN A 61 -8.85 19.25 22.29
C ASN A 61 -8.37 18.47 21.05
N TRP A 62 -7.86 19.17 20.05
CA TRP A 62 -7.30 18.53 18.86
C TRP A 62 -6.03 17.71 19.22
N CYS A 63 -5.11 18.27 20.00
CA CYS A 63 -3.89 17.58 20.44
C CYS A 63 -4.21 16.33 21.25
N GLU A 64 -5.16 16.42 22.21
CA GLU A 64 -5.62 15.26 22.99
C GLU A 64 -6.16 14.14 22.09
N LYS A 65 -6.99 14.48 21.10
CA LYS A 65 -7.51 13.49 20.14
C LYS A 65 -6.45 12.95 19.18
N ALA A 66 -5.40 13.71 18.91
CA ALA A 66 -4.33 13.29 18.01
C ALA A 66 -3.49 12.13 18.57
N THR A 67 -3.54 11.90 19.88
CA THR A 67 -2.91 10.73 20.53
C THR A 67 -3.76 9.46 20.44
N GLU A 68 -5.05 9.58 20.10
CA GLU A 68 -5.93 8.43 19.91
C GLU A 68 -5.71 7.76 18.54
N PRO A 69 -6.06 6.47 18.38
CA PRO A 69 -6.05 5.83 17.07
C PRO A 69 -6.91 6.59 16.06
N TYR A 70 -6.32 6.91 14.91
CA TYR A 70 -7.04 7.64 13.87
C TYR A 70 -8.17 6.81 13.29
N GLN A 71 -9.39 7.33 13.35
CA GLN A 71 -10.57 6.71 12.78
C GLN A 71 -11.09 7.53 11.61
N ILE A 72 -11.29 6.87 10.48
CA ILE A 72 -11.91 7.44 9.29
C ILE A 72 -12.98 6.49 8.77
N SER A 73 -14.13 7.01 8.37
CA SER A 73 -15.12 6.21 7.66
C SER A 73 -14.63 5.86 6.25
N ILE A 74 -15.10 4.76 5.68
CA ILE A 74 -14.76 4.35 4.31
C ILE A 74 -15.22 5.41 3.30
N GLU A 75 -16.39 5.99 3.55
CA GLU A 75 -16.93 7.07 2.71
C GLU A 75 -16.05 8.33 2.75
N ASP A 76 -15.60 8.74 3.94
CA ASP A 76 -14.71 9.90 4.08
C ASP A 76 -13.34 9.63 3.48
N PHE A 77 -12.83 8.40 3.57
CA PHE A 77 -11.62 7.98 2.88
C PHE A 77 -11.77 8.15 1.36
N ALA A 78 -12.84 7.63 0.77
CA ALA A 78 -13.10 7.74 -0.67
C ALA A 78 -13.23 9.21 -1.12
N LYS A 79 -13.92 10.05 -0.35
CA LYS A 79 -14.02 11.50 -0.60
C LYS A 79 -12.65 12.19 -0.56
N ARG A 80 -11.78 11.82 0.38
CA ARG A 80 -10.42 12.36 0.46
C ARG A 80 -9.56 11.96 -0.75
N VAL A 81 -9.67 10.71 -1.19
CA VAL A 81 -9.00 10.26 -2.42
C VAL A 81 -9.50 11.06 -3.63
N LYS A 82 -10.82 11.27 -3.72
CA LYS A 82 -11.39 12.10 -4.77
C LYS A 82 -10.85 13.54 -4.72
N ALA A 83 -10.87 14.18 -3.56
CA ALA A 83 -10.36 15.54 -3.38
C ALA A 83 -8.88 15.67 -3.77
N TYR A 84 -8.07 14.66 -3.45
CA TYR A 84 -6.66 14.57 -3.88
C TYR A 84 -6.54 14.49 -5.40
N LEU A 85 -7.33 13.63 -6.05
CA LEU A 85 -7.35 13.47 -7.51
C LEU A 85 -7.78 14.75 -8.22
N ASP A 86 -8.80 15.43 -7.69
CA ASP A 86 -9.31 16.68 -8.25
C ASP A 86 -8.22 17.79 -8.20
N LYS A 87 -7.43 17.86 -7.11
CA LYS A 87 -6.29 18.80 -7.01
C LYS A 87 -5.17 18.48 -8.00
N LYS A 88 -4.94 17.19 -8.31
CA LYS A 88 -3.87 16.76 -9.24
C LYS A 88 -4.25 16.93 -10.72
N GLY A 89 -5.52 17.04 -11.03
CA GLY A 89 -6.03 17.25 -12.38
C GLY A 89 -6.59 15.98 -13.05
N SER A 90 -7.11 16.16 -14.25
CA SER A 90 -7.94 15.15 -14.93
C SER A 90 -7.20 13.86 -15.30
N ASN A 91 -5.90 13.93 -15.54
CA ASN A 91 -5.10 12.80 -16.02
C ASN A 91 -4.42 11.99 -14.91
N HIS A 92 -4.70 12.31 -13.64
CA HIS A 92 -4.12 11.59 -12.51
C HIS A 92 -5.01 10.42 -12.11
N HIS A 93 -4.34 9.32 -11.75
CA HIS A 93 -4.94 8.12 -11.23
C HIS A 93 -4.21 7.70 -9.94
N VAL A 94 -4.92 7.05 -9.04
CA VAL A 94 -4.34 6.46 -7.83
C VAL A 94 -4.50 4.94 -7.92
N VAL A 95 -3.44 4.20 -7.62
CA VAL A 95 -3.46 2.74 -7.55
C VAL A 95 -3.08 2.32 -6.13
N PHE A 96 -3.99 1.63 -5.46
CA PHE A 96 -3.76 0.99 -4.18
C PHE A 96 -3.30 -0.44 -4.43
N LEU A 97 -2.07 -0.75 -4.03
CA LEU A 97 -1.52 -2.10 -4.07
C LEU A 97 -1.58 -2.68 -2.66
N VAL A 98 -2.38 -3.72 -2.47
CA VAL A 98 -2.58 -4.37 -1.18
C VAL A 98 -2.10 -5.80 -1.28
N ASP A 99 -0.96 -6.07 -0.63
CA ASP A 99 -0.33 -7.38 -0.69
C ASP A 99 -0.89 -8.31 0.39
N GLU A 100 -0.99 -9.59 0.06
CA GLU A 100 -1.40 -10.68 0.96
C GLU A 100 -2.73 -10.46 1.69
N ILE A 101 -3.71 -9.82 1.02
CA ILE A 101 -5.00 -9.50 1.62
C ILE A 101 -5.73 -10.73 2.18
N GLY A 102 -5.52 -11.90 1.60
CA GLY A 102 -6.12 -13.15 2.05
C GLY A 102 -5.66 -13.55 3.46
N GLN A 103 -4.39 -13.33 3.80
CA GLN A 103 -3.86 -13.60 5.14
C GLN A 103 -4.41 -12.60 6.18
N TYR A 104 -4.50 -11.33 5.79
CA TYR A 104 -5.01 -10.28 6.65
C TYR A 104 -6.49 -10.47 7.00
N ILE A 105 -7.30 -10.83 6.02
CA ILE A 105 -8.74 -11.05 6.20
C ILE A 105 -9.00 -12.36 6.94
N GLY A 106 -8.29 -13.45 6.56
CA GLY A 106 -8.54 -14.78 7.11
C GLY A 106 -10.03 -15.14 7.07
N ASP A 107 -10.57 -15.55 8.22
CA ASP A 107 -11.98 -15.93 8.39
C ASP A 107 -12.87 -14.74 8.83
N ASP A 108 -12.35 -13.52 8.89
CA ASP A 108 -13.11 -12.34 9.34
C ASP A 108 -14.01 -11.79 8.21
N SER A 109 -15.26 -12.17 8.26
CA SER A 109 -16.28 -11.70 7.31
C SER A 109 -16.50 -10.18 7.34
N LYS A 110 -16.19 -9.51 8.46
CA LYS A 110 -16.32 -8.06 8.61
C LYS A 110 -15.23 -7.33 7.85
N LEU A 111 -13.98 -7.80 7.93
CA LEU A 111 -12.87 -7.26 7.13
C LEU A 111 -13.10 -7.47 5.64
N MET A 112 -13.67 -8.60 5.27
CA MET A 112 -14.07 -8.90 3.91
C MET A 112 -15.11 -7.89 3.39
N LEU A 113 -16.14 -7.62 4.18
CA LEU A 113 -17.16 -6.63 3.85
C LEU A 113 -16.57 -5.22 3.75
N ASN A 114 -15.62 -4.88 4.62
CA ASN A 114 -14.93 -3.59 4.56
C ASN A 114 -14.14 -3.43 3.25
N LEU A 115 -13.42 -4.46 2.79
CA LEU A 115 -12.72 -4.43 1.51
C LEU A 115 -13.70 -4.19 0.34
N GLN A 116 -14.84 -4.87 0.36
CA GLN A 116 -15.90 -4.67 -0.63
C GLN A 116 -16.38 -3.20 -0.61
N THR A 117 -16.72 -2.68 0.58
CA THR A 117 -17.21 -1.31 0.72
C THR A 117 -16.18 -0.28 0.27
N VAL A 118 -14.89 -0.49 0.57
CA VAL A 118 -13.79 0.37 0.10
C VAL A 118 -13.74 0.42 -1.42
N THR A 119 -13.80 -0.74 -2.09
CA THR A 119 -13.75 -0.80 -3.56
C THR A 119 -14.99 -0.15 -4.19
N GLU A 120 -16.16 -0.34 -3.62
CA GLU A 120 -17.42 0.28 -4.07
C GLU A 120 -17.38 1.81 -3.94
N GLU A 121 -17.03 2.31 -2.76
CA GLU A 121 -17.01 3.76 -2.51
C GLU A 121 -15.90 4.46 -3.32
N LEU A 122 -14.73 3.85 -3.48
CA LEU A 122 -13.71 4.39 -4.39
C LEU A 122 -14.19 4.42 -5.83
N GLY A 123 -14.85 3.36 -6.31
CA GLY A 123 -15.41 3.30 -7.66
C GLY A 123 -16.45 4.39 -7.89
N LYS A 124 -17.35 4.59 -6.94
CA LYS A 124 -18.42 5.59 -6.98
C LYS A 124 -17.88 7.02 -6.93
N GLU A 125 -17.04 7.33 -5.95
CA GLU A 125 -16.56 8.70 -5.75
C GLU A 125 -15.49 9.09 -6.78
N CYS A 126 -14.55 8.20 -7.13
CA CYS A 126 -13.42 8.52 -8.00
C CYS A 126 -13.66 8.25 -9.48
N GLN A 127 -14.81 7.67 -9.86
CA GLN A 127 -15.26 7.49 -11.25
C GLN A 127 -14.19 6.85 -12.16
N GLY A 128 -13.58 5.74 -11.69
CA GLY A 128 -12.58 4.99 -12.44
C GLY A 128 -11.15 5.54 -12.34
N LYS A 129 -10.90 6.61 -11.58
CA LYS A 129 -9.54 7.15 -11.36
C LYS A 129 -8.81 6.52 -10.18
N ALA A 130 -9.48 5.75 -9.33
CA ALA A 130 -8.87 4.99 -8.25
C ALA A 130 -8.98 3.49 -8.54
N TRP A 131 -7.86 2.78 -8.42
CA TRP A 131 -7.75 1.37 -8.68
C TRP A 131 -7.29 0.65 -7.42
N VAL A 132 -7.87 -0.53 -7.18
CA VAL A 132 -7.44 -1.40 -6.07
C VAL A 132 -6.97 -2.72 -6.66
N ILE A 133 -5.70 -3.03 -6.45
CA ILE A 133 -5.07 -4.28 -6.86
C ILE A 133 -4.69 -5.04 -5.59
N VAL A 134 -5.22 -6.23 -5.43
CA VAL A 134 -4.94 -7.08 -4.28
C VAL A 134 -4.21 -8.34 -4.71
N THR A 135 -3.29 -8.84 -3.87
CA THR A 135 -2.68 -10.15 -4.03
C THR A 135 -3.13 -11.09 -2.92
N SER A 136 -3.13 -12.38 -3.21
CA SER A 136 -3.38 -13.43 -2.24
C SER A 136 -2.62 -14.70 -2.63
N GLN A 137 -2.01 -15.38 -1.68
CA GLN A 137 -1.35 -16.66 -1.91
C GLN A 137 -2.36 -17.81 -2.03
N GLN A 138 -3.48 -17.69 -1.30
CA GLN A 138 -4.57 -18.64 -1.41
C GLN A 138 -5.58 -18.16 -2.47
N ASP A 139 -6.15 -19.11 -3.17
CA ASP A 139 -7.28 -18.80 -4.03
C ASP A 139 -8.37 -18.16 -3.16
N ILE A 140 -8.69 -16.92 -3.47
CA ILE A 140 -9.72 -16.15 -2.75
C ILE A 140 -11.01 -16.96 -2.65
N ASP A 141 -11.29 -17.81 -3.65
CA ASP A 141 -12.43 -18.72 -3.64
C ASP A 141 -12.31 -19.85 -2.58
N SER A 142 -11.12 -20.22 -2.16
CA SER A 142 -10.90 -21.27 -1.16
C SER A 142 -11.08 -20.79 0.27
N ILE A 143 -10.75 -19.53 0.55
CA ILE A 143 -10.90 -18.91 1.89
C ILE A 143 -12.39 -18.85 2.28
N THR A 144 -13.28 -18.87 1.31
CA THR A 144 -14.71 -18.58 1.46
C THR A 144 -15.61 -19.79 1.44
N LYS A 145 -15.12 -20.97 1.09
CA LYS A 145 -15.89 -22.22 1.13
C LYS A 145 -16.28 -22.65 2.55
N VAL A 146 -15.72 -22.03 3.57
CA VAL A 146 -15.93 -22.45 4.97
C VAL A 146 -17.25 -21.95 5.54
N LYS A 147 -17.83 -20.86 5.07
CA LYS A 147 -19.15 -20.36 5.56
C LYS A 147 -19.92 -19.56 4.51
N GLY A 148 -20.68 -20.24 3.68
CA GLY A 148 -21.95 -19.74 3.10
C GLY A 148 -21.97 -18.40 2.39
N ASN A 149 -22.27 -18.43 1.09
CA ASN A 149 -22.95 -17.41 0.24
C ASN A 149 -22.49 -15.94 0.13
N ASP A 150 -21.58 -15.41 0.94
CA ASP A 150 -21.29 -13.97 0.90
C ASP A 150 -20.17 -13.57 -0.05
N PHE A 151 -19.39 -14.53 -0.53
CA PHE A 151 -18.22 -14.22 -1.34
C PHE A 151 -18.52 -13.96 -2.82
N SER A 152 -19.60 -14.50 -3.33
CA SER A 152 -20.05 -14.18 -4.70
C SER A 152 -20.29 -12.67 -4.90
N LYS A 153 -20.59 -11.96 -3.81
CA LYS A 153 -20.79 -10.51 -3.82
C LYS A 153 -19.47 -9.73 -4.00
N ILE A 154 -18.35 -10.22 -3.42
CA ILE A 154 -17.04 -9.61 -3.59
C ILE A 154 -16.47 -9.91 -4.96
N GLN A 155 -16.71 -11.12 -5.44
CA GLN A 155 -16.30 -11.51 -6.78
C GLN A 155 -16.81 -10.56 -7.87
N GLY A 156 -18.01 -10.03 -7.71
CA GLY A 156 -18.58 -9.05 -8.63
C GLY A 156 -17.94 -7.65 -8.58
N ARG A 157 -17.02 -7.40 -7.62
CA ARG A 157 -16.35 -6.09 -7.47
C ARG A 157 -14.94 -6.05 -8.03
N PHE A 158 -14.34 -7.21 -8.29
CA PHE A 158 -13.05 -7.34 -8.94
C PHE A 158 -13.24 -7.87 -10.36
N ASP A 159 -13.24 -6.98 -11.33
CA ASP A 159 -13.52 -7.30 -12.74
C ASP A 159 -12.42 -8.14 -13.38
N THR A 160 -11.19 -7.99 -12.92
CA THR A 160 -10.04 -8.68 -13.49
C THR A 160 -9.36 -9.56 -12.45
N ARG A 161 -9.20 -10.85 -12.80
CA ARG A 161 -8.49 -11.84 -11.99
C ARG A 161 -7.35 -12.44 -12.77
N LEU A 162 -6.20 -12.49 -12.12
CA LEU A 162 -4.99 -13.07 -12.69
C LEU A 162 -4.49 -14.16 -11.74
N SER A 163 -4.44 -15.39 -12.23
CA SER A 163 -3.79 -16.49 -11.53
C SER A 163 -2.35 -16.64 -12.02
N LEU A 164 -1.41 -16.53 -11.10
CA LEU A 164 -0.01 -16.80 -11.38
C LEU A 164 0.25 -18.30 -11.18
N SER A 165 0.56 -18.98 -12.25
CA SER A 165 0.95 -20.40 -12.21
C SER A 165 2.48 -20.53 -12.14
N SER A 166 2.95 -21.64 -11.57
CA SER A 166 4.37 -21.98 -11.56
C SER A 166 4.95 -22.41 -12.92
N ALA A 167 4.17 -22.31 -14.00
CA ALA A 167 4.57 -22.76 -15.34
C ALA A 167 5.86 -22.09 -15.86
N ASN A 168 6.25 -20.94 -15.34
CA ASN A 168 7.44 -20.21 -15.75
C ASN A 168 8.48 -20.03 -14.63
N VAL A 169 8.47 -20.88 -13.61
CA VAL A 169 9.43 -20.80 -12.49
C VAL A 169 10.87 -20.88 -12.99
N ASP A 170 11.16 -21.71 -13.97
CA ASP A 170 12.47 -21.82 -14.60
C ASP A 170 12.96 -20.50 -15.22
N ALA A 171 12.07 -19.75 -15.88
CA ALA A 171 12.38 -18.44 -16.45
C ALA A 171 12.64 -17.39 -15.37
N VAL A 172 11.89 -17.43 -14.25
CA VAL A 172 12.08 -16.54 -13.09
C VAL A 172 13.43 -16.85 -12.43
N ILE A 173 13.72 -18.13 -12.17
CA ILE A 173 15.01 -18.55 -11.59
C ILE A 173 16.17 -18.11 -12.49
N LYS A 174 16.08 -18.33 -13.80
CA LYS A 174 17.12 -17.91 -14.74
C LYS A 174 17.36 -16.41 -14.69
N LYS A 175 16.29 -15.60 -14.66
CA LYS A 175 16.37 -14.13 -14.68
C LYS A 175 16.76 -13.51 -13.34
N ARG A 176 16.37 -14.09 -12.22
CA ARG A 176 16.54 -13.46 -10.89
C ARG A 176 17.73 -14.01 -10.10
N ILE A 177 18.00 -15.30 -10.25
CA ILE A 177 19.01 -16.01 -9.45
C ILE A 177 20.22 -16.41 -10.29
N LEU A 178 19.98 -16.85 -11.53
CA LEU A 178 21.02 -17.39 -12.40
C LEU A 178 21.41 -16.41 -13.53
N GLU A 179 21.16 -15.12 -13.35
CA GLU A 179 21.65 -14.12 -14.31
C GLU A 179 23.19 -14.16 -14.38
N LYS A 180 23.72 -14.11 -15.58
CA LYS A 180 25.14 -14.27 -15.86
C LYS A 180 25.65 -13.08 -16.63
N THR A 181 26.90 -12.69 -16.36
CA THR A 181 27.62 -11.80 -17.27
C THR A 181 27.85 -12.50 -18.63
N ASP A 182 28.03 -11.74 -19.68
CA ASP A 182 28.28 -12.27 -21.02
C ASP A 182 29.48 -13.20 -21.06
N THR A 183 30.56 -12.86 -20.35
CA THR A 183 31.76 -13.68 -20.22
C THR A 183 31.46 -15.01 -19.54
N ALA A 184 30.69 -14.99 -18.45
CA ALA A 184 30.31 -16.23 -17.75
C ALA A 184 29.41 -17.10 -18.61
N ALA A 185 28.48 -16.51 -19.36
CA ALA A 185 27.61 -17.24 -20.28
C ALA A 185 28.40 -17.94 -21.40
N GLN A 186 29.40 -17.27 -21.99
CA GLN A 186 30.27 -17.86 -23.00
C GLN A 186 31.11 -19.01 -22.42
N SER A 187 31.73 -18.83 -21.26
CA SER A 187 32.52 -19.86 -20.60
C SER A 187 31.69 -21.10 -20.27
N LEU A 188 30.47 -20.89 -19.78
CA LEU A 188 29.54 -21.98 -19.45
C LEU A 188 29.09 -22.74 -20.71
N ARG A 189 28.89 -22.07 -21.85
CA ARG A 189 28.58 -22.72 -23.11
C ARG A 189 29.73 -23.65 -23.55
N LEU A 190 30.95 -23.17 -23.54
CA LEU A 190 32.12 -23.98 -23.89
C LEU A 190 32.26 -25.24 -23.01
N ILE A 191 32.05 -25.09 -21.70
CA ILE A 191 32.10 -26.23 -20.77
C ILE A 191 30.93 -27.18 -21.06
N TYR A 192 29.76 -26.68 -21.36
CA TYR A 192 28.59 -27.51 -21.64
C TYR A 192 28.75 -28.27 -22.96
N ASP A 193 29.30 -27.65 -23.99
CA ASP A 193 29.58 -28.29 -25.28
C ASP A 193 30.55 -29.47 -25.11
N GLN A 194 31.54 -29.36 -24.20
CA GLN A 194 32.50 -30.40 -23.92
C GLN A 194 31.97 -31.49 -22.98
N LYS A 195 31.17 -31.17 -21.98
CA LYS A 195 30.80 -32.07 -20.89
C LYS A 195 29.28 -32.29 -20.74
N GLY A 196 28.47 -31.72 -21.64
CA GLY A 196 27.02 -31.73 -21.51
C GLY A 196 26.39 -33.12 -21.41
N THR A 197 26.92 -34.11 -22.16
CA THR A 197 26.46 -35.50 -22.09
C THR A 197 26.70 -36.11 -20.71
N ILE A 198 27.86 -35.83 -20.12
CA ILE A 198 28.20 -36.31 -18.77
C ILE A 198 27.27 -35.67 -17.74
N ILE A 199 27.06 -34.33 -17.83
CA ILE A 199 26.20 -33.58 -16.92
C ILE A 199 24.75 -34.09 -17.00
N LYS A 200 24.23 -34.29 -18.23
CA LYS A 200 22.86 -34.82 -18.43
C LYS A 200 22.68 -36.21 -17.82
N ASN A 201 23.69 -37.05 -17.84
CA ASN A 201 23.64 -38.40 -17.27
C ASN A 201 23.74 -38.40 -15.75
N LEU A 202 24.33 -37.37 -15.13
CA LEU A 202 24.42 -37.22 -13.68
C LEU A 202 23.13 -36.70 -13.06
N ILE A 203 22.27 -36.03 -13.84
CA ILE A 203 21.04 -35.47 -13.34
C ILE A 203 19.94 -36.52 -13.43
N VAL A 204 19.39 -36.91 -12.28
CA VAL A 204 18.24 -37.80 -12.18
C VAL A 204 16.99 -36.92 -12.16
N PHE A 205 16.12 -37.09 -13.15
CA PHE A 205 14.82 -36.42 -13.19
C PHE A 205 13.76 -37.36 -12.57
N ASN A 206 12.88 -36.82 -11.76
CA ASN A 206 11.68 -37.52 -11.33
C ASN A 206 10.75 -37.74 -12.54
N ASP A 207 9.94 -38.78 -12.47
CA ASP A 207 8.99 -39.13 -13.55
C ASP A 207 8.14 -37.92 -13.95
N GLY A 208 8.12 -37.64 -15.26
CA GLY A 208 7.33 -36.56 -15.87
C GLY A 208 8.11 -35.32 -16.31
N VAL A 209 9.44 -35.28 -16.10
CA VAL A 209 10.29 -34.19 -16.60
C VAL A 209 11.13 -34.66 -17.79
N GLU A 210 10.90 -34.09 -18.98
CA GLU A 210 11.70 -34.39 -20.16
C GLU A 210 13.13 -33.81 -20.03
N LYS A 211 14.13 -34.62 -20.40
CA LYS A 211 15.53 -34.19 -20.57
C LYS A 211 15.65 -33.35 -21.84
N LYS A 212 15.60 -32.03 -21.71
CA LYS A 212 15.88 -31.11 -22.83
C LYS A 212 17.36 -30.83 -22.99
#